data_1d5b5a49ad02464f866d1053b9b1b99c
#
_entry.id   1d5b5a49ad02464f866d1053b9b1b99c
#
_cell.length_a   1.000
_cell.length_b   1.000
_cell.length_c   1.000
_cell.angle_alpha   90.00
_cell.angle_beta   90.00
_cell.angle_gamma   90.00
#
_symmetry.space_group_name_H-M   'P 1'
#
loop_
_entity.id
_entity.type
_entity.pdbx_description
1 polymer ?
#
loop_
_entity_poly.entity_id
_entity_poly.type
_entity_poly.pdbx_seq_one_letter_code
_entity_poly.pdbx_strand_id
1 'polypeptide(L)'
;MREELKSALGKVYLTIETDRENRWIFTDWQGYLTAENIKTGAQAYTAALTASGFSCVLNDTRSVRGPWDHSMDWIINEWAPNAAKAGLRHFALISTPETLADGSAANFYAQLTAFQGQVFDNMADARHWLSQRIQGRPA
;
A
#
# COMPACT_ATOMS: atom_id res chain seq x y z
N MET A 1 1.94 13.32 -10.08
CA MET A 1 0.65 13.75 -9.52
C MET A 1 0.52 13.26 -8.10
N ARG A 2 0.03 14.12 -7.23
CA ARG A 2 -0.06 13.86 -5.80
C ARG A 2 -1.44 14.18 -5.27
N GLU A 3 -1.98 13.29 -4.44
CA GLU A 3 -3.31 13.44 -3.84
C GLU A 3 -3.20 13.25 -2.33
N GLU A 4 -3.85 14.11 -1.54
CA GLU A 4 -3.91 13.98 -0.10
C GLU A 4 -5.34 13.72 0.34
N LEU A 5 -5.55 12.68 1.15
CA LEU A 5 -6.85 12.36 1.74
C LEU A 5 -6.86 12.79 3.20
N LYS A 6 -7.92 13.47 3.59
CA LYS A 6 -8.04 14.03 4.94
C LYS A 6 -9.20 13.40 5.69
N SER A 7 -9.00 13.22 7.00
CA SER A 7 -10.05 12.78 7.91
C SER A 7 -11.10 13.86 8.10
N ALA A 8 -12.20 13.52 8.79
CA ALA A 8 -13.25 14.47 9.15
C ALA A 8 -12.72 15.66 9.94
N LEU A 9 -11.61 15.49 10.67
CA LEU A 9 -10.96 16.54 11.45
C LEU A 9 -9.94 17.35 10.65
N GLY A 10 -9.83 17.10 9.35
CA GLY A 10 -8.93 17.86 8.48
C GLY A 10 -7.47 17.40 8.49
N LYS A 11 -7.15 16.27 9.12
CA LYS A 11 -5.80 15.73 9.13
C LYS A 11 -5.57 14.80 7.96
N VAL A 12 -4.42 14.94 7.29
CA VAL A 12 -4.03 14.02 6.22
C VAL A 12 -3.76 12.65 6.82
N TYR A 13 -4.44 11.62 6.33
CA TYR A 13 -4.19 10.24 6.75
C TYR A 13 -3.55 9.41 5.64
N LEU A 14 -3.59 9.89 4.41
CA LEU A 14 -2.98 9.20 3.27
C LEU A 14 -2.54 10.20 2.22
N THR A 15 -1.30 10.06 1.77
CA THR A 15 -0.79 10.76 0.58
C THR A 15 -0.56 9.71 -0.51
N ILE A 16 -1.08 9.98 -1.69
CA ILE A 16 -0.93 9.12 -2.87
C ILE A 16 -0.13 9.87 -3.92
N GLU A 17 0.91 9.25 -4.42
CA GLU A 17 1.76 9.85 -5.43
C GLU A 17 1.93 8.88 -6.61
N THR A 18 1.60 9.35 -7.82
CA THR A 18 1.85 8.58 -9.03
C THR A 18 3.27 8.89 -9.48
N ASP A 19 4.18 7.95 -9.29
CA ASP A 19 5.59 8.09 -9.63
C ASP A 19 5.84 7.51 -11.02
N ARG A 20 5.82 8.37 -12.03
CA ARG A 20 5.95 7.93 -13.43
C ARG A 20 7.38 7.56 -13.79
N GLU A 21 8.35 8.12 -13.11
CA GLU A 21 9.76 7.79 -13.32
C GLU A 21 10.05 6.36 -12.88
N ASN A 22 9.58 5.99 -11.69
CA ASN A 22 9.78 4.65 -11.12
C ASN A 22 8.69 3.65 -11.48
N ARG A 23 7.57 4.11 -12.05
CA ARG A 23 6.44 3.29 -12.48
C ARG A 23 5.74 2.56 -11.35
N TRP A 24 5.51 3.25 -10.25
CA TRP A 24 4.70 2.72 -9.15
C TRP A 24 3.81 3.81 -8.55
N ILE A 25 2.84 3.38 -7.76
CA ILE A 25 2.05 4.27 -6.91
C ILE A 25 2.69 4.24 -5.52
N PHE A 26 3.04 5.41 -5.00
CA PHE A 26 3.56 5.56 -3.64
C PHE A 26 2.42 5.97 -2.73
N THR A 27 2.27 5.28 -1.59
CA THR A 27 1.24 5.58 -0.60
C THR A 27 1.89 5.76 0.77
N ASP A 28 1.60 6.88 1.42
CA ASP A 28 2.12 7.21 2.74
C ASP A 28 0.96 7.38 3.71
N TRP A 29 0.80 6.42 4.62
CA TRP A 29 -0.27 6.40 5.61
C TRP A 29 0.20 7.01 6.91
N GLN A 30 -0.68 7.78 7.59
CA GLN A 30 -0.32 8.51 8.79
C GLN A 30 -1.39 8.42 9.87
N GLY A 31 -0.96 8.27 11.12
CA GLY A 31 -1.81 8.33 12.30
C GLY A 31 -2.60 7.06 12.56
N TYR A 32 -3.63 7.20 13.38
CA TYR A 32 -4.58 6.12 13.67
C TYR A 32 -5.58 6.02 12.54
N LEU A 33 -5.68 4.85 11.93
CA LEU A 33 -6.53 4.65 10.77
C LEU A 33 -7.84 3.98 11.18
N THR A 34 -8.96 4.59 10.80
CA THR A 34 -10.27 3.95 10.94
C THR A 34 -10.51 3.00 9.78
N ALA A 35 -11.48 2.10 9.93
CA ALA A 35 -11.88 1.22 8.84
C ALA A 35 -12.31 2.02 7.61
N GLU A 36 -13.00 3.14 7.83
CA GLU A 36 -13.44 4.04 6.75
C GLU A 36 -12.24 4.66 6.02
N ASN A 37 -11.22 5.13 6.76
CA ASN A 37 -10.00 5.69 6.16
C ASN A 37 -9.29 4.66 5.29
N ILE A 38 -9.15 3.44 5.78
CA ILE A 38 -8.47 2.37 5.05
C ILE A 38 -9.23 2.05 3.76
N LYS A 39 -10.54 1.93 3.86
CA LYS A 39 -11.38 1.60 2.71
C LYS A 39 -11.32 2.70 1.64
N THR A 40 -11.55 3.95 2.04
CA THR A 40 -11.51 5.09 1.14
C THR A 40 -10.13 5.25 0.51
N GLY A 41 -9.09 5.14 1.32
CA GLY A 41 -7.72 5.28 0.85
C GLY A 41 -7.30 4.19 -0.12
N ALA A 42 -7.62 2.93 0.20
CA ALA A 42 -7.29 1.80 -0.66
C ALA A 42 -8.01 1.90 -2.00
N GLN A 43 -9.27 2.31 -2.01
CA GLN A 43 -10.01 2.53 -3.25
C GLN A 43 -9.38 3.65 -4.08
N ALA A 44 -8.94 4.73 -3.43
CA ALA A 44 -8.35 5.87 -4.12
C ALA A 44 -7.02 5.50 -4.80
N TYR A 45 -6.12 4.80 -4.12
CA TYR A 45 -4.86 4.47 -4.77
C TYR A 45 -5.00 3.32 -5.79
N THR A 46 -5.99 2.46 -5.62
CA THR A 46 -6.31 1.46 -6.64
C THR A 46 -6.80 2.14 -7.92
N ALA A 47 -7.60 3.20 -7.80
CA ALA A 47 -8.01 4.01 -8.94
C ALA A 47 -6.80 4.68 -9.62
N ALA A 48 -5.84 5.19 -8.85
CA ALA A 48 -4.61 5.76 -9.39
C ALA A 48 -3.78 4.70 -10.12
N LEU A 49 -3.72 3.49 -9.59
CA LEU A 49 -3.05 2.36 -10.24
C LEU A 49 -3.67 2.07 -11.61
N THR A 50 -4.99 1.96 -11.65
CA THR A 50 -5.72 1.73 -12.90
C THR A 50 -5.46 2.86 -13.91
N ALA A 51 -5.56 4.12 -13.47
CA ALA A 51 -5.37 5.27 -14.36
C ALA A 51 -3.95 5.35 -14.94
N SER A 52 -2.95 4.94 -14.16
CA SER A 52 -1.55 4.98 -14.60
C SER A 52 -1.15 3.78 -15.46
N GLY A 53 -1.86 2.66 -15.34
CA GLY A 53 -1.47 1.40 -15.96
C GLY A 53 -0.29 0.71 -15.28
N PHE A 54 0.13 1.19 -14.11
CA PHE A 54 1.22 0.58 -13.34
C PHE A 54 0.74 -0.69 -12.64
N SER A 55 1.68 -1.53 -12.23
CA SER A 55 1.40 -2.80 -11.57
C SER A 55 2.05 -2.93 -10.20
N CYS A 56 2.68 -1.86 -9.70
CA CYS A 56 3.43 -1.87 -8.45
C CYS A 56 2.96 -0.78 -7.52
N VAL A 57 2.92 -1.09 -6.22
CA VAL A 57 2.61 -0.13 -5.16
C VAL A 57 3.72 -0.17 -4.12
N LEU A 58 4.20 1.02 -3.74
CA LEU A 58 5.14 1.22 -2.64
C LEU A 58 4.34 1.83 -1.49
N ASN A 59 4.04 1.02 -0.48
CA ASN A 59 3.10 1.35 0.60
C ASN A 59 3.83 1.56 1.92
N ASP A 60 3.93 2.81 2.35
CA ASP A 60 4.66 3.18 3.57
C ASP A 60 3.72 3.32 4.76
N THR A 61 3.89 2.46 5.77
CA THR A 61 3.10 2.50 7.00
C THR A 61 3.91 2.90 8.23
N ARG A 62 5.13 3.45 8.03
CA ARG A 62 5.99 3.80 9.17
C ARG A 62 5.40 4.89 10.06
N SER A 63 4.53 5.74 9.52
CA SER A 63 3.86 6.80 10.26
C SER A 63 2.49 6.40 10.81
N VAL A 64 2.07 5.15 10.62
CA VAL A 64 0.83 4.63 11.17
C VAL A 64 0.99 4.36 12.65
N ARG A 65 -0.02 4.75 13.45
CA ARG A 65 -0.07 4.49 14.88
C ARG A 65 -1.14 3.45 15.15
N GLY A 66 -0.80 2.47 15.98
CA GLY A 66 -1.73 1.40 16.34
C GLY A 66 -1.92 0.35 15.26
N PRO A 67 -2.63 -0.73 15.59
CA PRO A 67 -2.87 -1.83 14.66
C PRO A 67 -3.96 -1.46 13.67
N TRP A 68 -3.98 -2.17 12.53
CA TRP A 68 -5.03 -2.02 11.53
C TRP A 68 -5.68 -3.37 11.17
N ASP A 69 -5.57 -4.34 12.09
CA ASP A 69 -6.18 -5.67 11.91
C ASP A 69 -7.70 -5.62 11.79
N HIS A 70 -8.34 -4.59 12.34
CA HIS A 70 -9.79 -4.43 12.26
C HIS A 70 -10.31 -4.37 10.82
N SER A 71 -9.43 -4.07 9.85
CA SER A 71 -9.80 -4.02 8.44
C SER A 71 -9.28 -5.22 7.65
N MET A 72 -8.62 -6.19 8.31
CA MET A 72 -7.94 -7.28 7.62
C MET A 72 -8.87 -8.10 6.74
N ASP A 73 -10.05 -8.46 7.23
CA ASP A 73 -11.00 -9.25 6.45
C ASP A 73 -11.39 -8.54 5.15
N TRP A 74 -11.68 -7.26 5.24
CA TRP A 74 -12.01 -6.46 4.06
C TRP A 74 -10.82 -6.37 3.11
N ILE A 75 -9.62 -6.13 3.64
CA ILE A 75 -8.41 -6.00 2.84
C ILE A 75 -8.14 -7.28 2.06
N ILE A 76 -8.17 -8.43 2.72
CA ILE A 76 -7.82 -9.71 2.11
C ILE A 76 -8.94 -10.22 1.18
N ASN A 77 -10.20 -10.10 1.61
CA ASN A 77 -11.32 -10.73 0.89
C ASN A 77 -11.96 -9.83 -0.16
N GLU A 78 -11.83 -8.50 -0.02
CA GLU A 78 -12.45 -7.55 -0.94
C GLU A 78 -11.43 -6.76 -1.73
N TRP A 79 -10.55 -6.02 -1.03
CA TRP A 79 -9.61 -5.14 -1.70
C TRP A 79 -8.57 -5.90 -2.53
N ALA A 80 -7.91 -6.92 -1.95
CA ALA A 80 -6.80 -7.58 -2.63
C ALA A 80 -7.21 -8.23 -3.97
N PRO A 81 -8.35 -8.96 -4.03
CA PRO A 81 -8.80 -9.49 -5.33
C PRO A 81 -9.12 -8.39 -6.34
N ASN A 82 -9.74 -7.29 -5.89
CA ASN A 82 -10.06 -6.17 -6.77
C ASN A 82 -8.81 -5.44 -7.26
N ALA A 83 -7.82 -5.28 -6.40
CA ALA A 83 -6.54 -4.69 -6.76
C ALA A 83 -5.80 -5.54 -7.81
N ALA A 84 -5.84 -6.87 -7.65
CA ALA A 84 -5.27 -7.78 -8.63
C ALA A 84 -5.95 -7.65 -9.99
N LYS A 85 -7.27 -7.53 -10.01
CA LYS A 85 -8.02 -7.30 -11.26
C LYS A 85 -7.67 -5.96 -11.88
N ALA A 86 -7.38 -4.95 -11.07
CA ALA A 86 -6.97 -3.63 -11.54
C ALA A 86 -5.53 -3.60 -12.08
N GLY A 87 -4.78 -4.68 -11.92
CA GLY A 87 -3.45 -4.82 -12.46
C GLY A 87 -2.32 -4.89 -11.45
N LEU A 88 -2.62 -4.87 -10.15
CA LEU A 88 -1.59 -4.94 -9.10
C LEU A 88 -0.91 -6.32 -9.12
N ARG A 89 0.42 -6.32 -9.22
CA ARG A 89 1.24 -7.53 -9.24
C ARG A 89 2.26 -7.59 -8.12
N HIS A 90 2.83 -6.43 -7.72
CA HIS A 90 3.87 -6.37 -6.68
C HIS A 90 3.57 -5.24 -5.71
N PHE A 91 3.55 -5.56 -4.43
CA PHE A 91 3.19 -4.65 -3.36
C PHE A 91 4.29 -4.67 -2.28
N ALA A 92 5.04 -3.58 -2.16
CA ALA A 92 6.08 -3.45 -1.14
C ALA A 92 5.49 -2.66 0.04
N LEU A 93 5.47 -3.28 1.22
CA LEU A 93 4.95 -2.65 2.43
C LEU A 93 6.12 -2.34 3.37
N ILE A 94 6.28 -1.05 3.72
CA ILE A 94 7.33 -0.63 4.65
C ILE A 94 6.69 -0.43 6.03
N SER A 95 7.26 -1.07 7.04
CA SER A 95 6.75 -1.02 8.40
C SER A 95 7.89 -0.83 9.39
N THR A 96 7.63 -0.13 10.51
CA THR A 96 8.62 0.01 11.59
C THR A 96 8.56 -1.25 12.45
N PRO A 97 9.70 -1.98 12.60
CA PRO A 97 9.72 -3.21 13.39
C PRO A 97 9.22 -3.01 14.83
N GLU A 98 8.59 -4.04 15.37
CA GLU A 98 8.15 -4.13 16.77
C GLU A 98 7.05 -3.14 17.17
N THR A 99 6.36 -2.53 16.19
CA THR A 99 5.18 -1.71 16.43
C THR A 99 3.91 -2.54 16.28
N LEU A 100 2.78 -2.03 16.79
CA LEU A 100 1.48 -2.68 16.57
C LEU A 100 1.13 -2.74 15.09
N ALA A 101 1.46 -1.68 14.35
CA ALA A 101 1.25 -1.66 12.90
C ALA A 101 2.11 -2.71 12.18
N ASP A 102 3.31 -2.99 12.70
CA ASP A 102 4.17 -4.04 12.16
C ASP A 102 3.54 -5.43 12.32
N GLY A 103 2.88 -5.68 13.46
CA GLY A 103 2.11 -6.90 13.65
C GLY A 103 1.00 -7.07 12.63
N SER A 104 0.30 -5.98 12.31
CA SER A 104 -0.73 -5.97 11.26
C SER A 104 -0.13 -6.25 9.89
N ALA A 105 1.03 -5.67 9.59
CA ALA A 105 1.74 -5.91 8.32
C ALA A 105 2.12 -7.39 8.18
N ALA A 106 2.62 -8.02 9.24
CA ALA A 106 2.97 -9.44 9.24
C ALA A 106 1.74 -10.32 9.00
N ASN A 107 0.62 -9.98 9.63
CA ASN A 107 -0.64 -10.70 9.47
C ASN A 107 -1.17 -10.56 8.02
N PHE A 108 -1.10 -9.37 7.47
CA PHE A 108 -1.46 -9.13 6.07
C PHE A 108 -0.62 -9.99 5.13
N TYR A 109 0.70 -9.97 5.31
CA TYR A 109 1.64 -10.73 4.48
C TYR A 109 1.33 -12.23 4.55
N ALA A 110 1.02 -12.74 5.74
CA ALA A 110 0.75 -14.16 5.94
C ALA A 110 -0.52 -14.64 5.21
N GLN A 111 -1.50 -13.75 5.02
CA GLN A 111 -2.79 -14.08 4.42
C GLN A 111 -2.89 -13.71 2.94
N LEU A 112 -1.93 -12.94 2.41
CA LEU A 112 -2.00 -12.42 1.04
C LEU A 112 -1.74 -13.52 0.01
N THR A 113 -2.65 -13.66 -0.96
CA THR A 113 -2.53 -14.63 -2.05
C THR A 113 -2.82 -14.03 -3.43
N ALA A 114 -3.47 -12.86 -3.49
CA ALA A 114 -3.96 -12.30 -4.75
C ALA A 114 -2.85 -11.73 -5.65
N PHE A 115 -1.75 -11.28 -5.05
CA PHE A 115 -0.57 -10.74 -5.76
C PHE A 115 0.66 -10.94 -4.87
N GLN A 116 1.84 -10.62 -5.38
CA GLN A 116 3.07 -10.79 -4.60
C GLN A 116 3.30 -9.57 -3.69
N GLY A 117 3.39 -9.81 -2.39
CA GLY A 117 3.72 -8.80 -1.41
C GLY A 117 5.01 -9.11 -0.70
N GLN A 118 5.67 -8.09 -0.16
CA GLN A 118 6.86 -8.23 0.67
C GLN A 118 6.88 -7.10 1.70
N VAL A 119 7.27 -7.42 2.93
CA VAL A 119 7.39 -6.44 4.00
C VAL A 119 8.85 -6.05 4.18
N PHE A 120 9.10 -4.75 4.31
CA PHE A 120 10.43 -4.17 4.49
C PHE A 120 10.43 -3.26 5.70
N ASP A 121 11.62 -3.02 6.27
CA ASP A 121 11.78 -2.11 7.39
C ASP A 121 12.44 -0.77 6.99
N ASN A 122 12.71 -0.58 5.70
CA ASN A 122 13.31 0.65 5.19
C ASN A 122 12.91 0.89 3.74
N MET A 123 13.02 2.16 3.34
CA MET A 123 12.63 2.61 2.00
C MET A 123 13.55 2.06 0.91
N ALA A 124 14.86 2.03 1.17
CA ALA A 124 15.84 1.65 0.15
C ALA A 124 15.63 0.23 -0.35
N ASP A 125 15.43 -0.73 0.56
CA ASP A 125 15.23 -2.13 0.19
C ASP A 125 13.91 -2.33 -0.53
N ALA A 126 12.85 -1.63 -0.10
CA ALA A 126 11.55 -1.70 -0.75
C ALA A 126 11.61 -1.19 -2.19
N ARG A 127 12.25 -0.04 -2.40
CA ARG A 127 12.41 0.55 -3.74
C ARG A 127 13.24 -0.37 -4.64
N HIS A 128 14.31 -0.95 -4.11
CA HIS A 128 15.17 -1.85 -4.85
C HIS A 128 14.39 -3.09 -5.31
N TRP A 129 13.62 -3.69 -4.41
CA TRP A 129 12.81 -4.87 -4.72
C TRP A 129 11.81 -4.59 -5.84
N LEU A 130 11.09 -3.46 -5.76
CA LEU A 130 10.14 -3.07 -6.81
C LEU A 130 10.83 -2.79 -8.13
N SER A 131 11.96 -2.09 -8.10
CA SER A 131 12.73 -1.76 -9.31
C SER A 131 13.14 -3.04 -10.06
N GLN A 132 13.55 -4.07 -9.35
CA GLN A 132 13.92 -5.35 -9.97
C GLN A 132 12.73 -6.04 -10.64
N ARG A 133 11.53 -5.95 -10.06
CA ARG A 133 10.32 -6.55 -10.63
C ARG A 133 9.92 -5.84 -11.92
N ILE A 134 10.04 -4.53 -11.96
CA ILE A 134 9.74 -3.74 -13.16
C ILE A 134 10.77 -4.00 -14.26
N GLN A 135 12.07 -3.96 -13.92
CA GLN A 135 13.15 -4.16 -14.87
C GLN A 135 13.25 -5.60 -15.37
N GLY A 136 12.86 -6.57 -14.55
CA GLY A 136 12.89 -7.98 -14.91
C GLY A 136 11.80 -8.40 -15.90
N ARG A 137 10.94 -7.49 -16.32
CA ARG A 137 9.88 -7.81 -17.27
C ARG A 137 10.41 -7.79 -18.69
N PRO A 138 10.00 -8.76 -19.52
CA PRO A 138 10.28 -8.70 -20.95
C PRO A 138 9.66 -7.42 -21.51
N ALA A 139 10.34 -6.80 -22.40
CA ALA A 139 9.84 -5.62 -23.06
C ALA A 139 8.57 -5.94 -23.86
#